data_0a00242bc6f52385a389411cf710af23
#
_entry.id   0a00242bc6f52385a389411cf710af23
#
_cell.length_a   1.000
_cell.length_b   1.000
_cell.length_c   1.000
_cell.angle_alpha   90.00
_cell.angle_beta   90.00
_cell.angle_gamma   90.00
#
_symmetry.space_group_name_H-M   'P 1'
#
loop_
_entity.id
_entity.type
_entity.pdbx_description
1 polymer ?
#
loop_
_entity_poly.entity_id
_entity_poly.type
_entity_poly.pdbx_seq_one_letter_code
_entity_poly.pdbx_strand_id
1 'polypeptide(L)'
;MSLDMKQANEHGWSGLGRRGFLMAAAGTASALFSKSKLAAANGPSPAAPLPAARAGANQEPLALDGGKPVRATRLAANYPGPLYYGDEEKAELIDVIDRRAPFRWYGIGPKGGEPGKCNNFEKELAAHQQTRYALAVTSGTMALYTAMAGLGVGPGDEVILPAWTWYSCYNAIVAAGATPVFAEINDSMDIDPEDAERRITPRTKVIMAVHITGEPAEMDSILKIASRHHVKVLEDCAQSAGATYHGKPVGSMGDCGIYSFQECKTITAGEGGAVVTNDAPIFERAARFHDLGQLRKGHQTMLGQSPHFAQLLGGQFRMSEFTGAVLGAQLRKLDRIVADFRDKTDRVTKGLQDLPGIQFRKSNDPAGSVGSAVYFRTASKAQRDHFIRALEAENVPAMKMEGSVILPIVPYVEQKQNPNMDGSWPSFSSPSAKALQYGAACCPRTLEIYDRYVGVQMDPQYSDQDVADIIAAVRKVYSGLIS
;
A
#
# COMPACT_ATOMS: atom_id res chain seq x y z
N MET A 1 28.68 45.92 14.55
CA MET A 1 29.30 45.64 13.26
C MET A 1 28.20 45.22 12.32
N SER A 2 27.65 46.21 11.60
CA SER A 2 26.64 46.04 10.55
C SER A 2 27.37 45.76 9.24
N LEU A 3 26.99 44.75 8.53
CA LEU A 3 27.40 44.55 7.15
C LEU A 3 26.16 44.36 6.29
N ASP A 4 26.10 45.19 5.27
CA ASP A 4 25.05 45.37 4.29
C ASP A 4 24.65 44.10 3.54
N MET A 5 23.34 43.84 3.48
CA MET A 5 22.70 42.98 2.48
C MET A 5 22.02 43.83 1.42
N LYS A 6 22.79 44.29 0.45
CA LYS A 6 22.28 44.82 -0.83
C LYS A 6 23.26 44.38 -1.93
N GLN A 7 22.91 43.32 -2.64
CA GLN A 7 23.23 43.07 -4.06
C GLN A 7 23.06 41.57 -4.35
N ALA A 8 21.90 41.13 -4.80
CA ALA A 8 21.66 40.00 -5.71
C ALA A 8 20.17 39.93 -6.07
N ASN A 9 19.71 40.90 -6.81
CA ASN A 9 18.44 40.78 -7.52
C ASN A 9 18.72 41.25 -8.94
N GLU A 10 18.94 40.30 -9.86
CA GLU A 10 18.79 40.45 -11.31
C GLU A 10 19.21 39.14 -11.97
N HIS A 11 18.31 38.20 -12.06
CA HIS A 11 18.11 37.32 -13.22
C HIS A 11 16.69 36.73 -13.12
N GLY A 12 15.85 37.29 -13.98
CA GLY A 12 14.44 36.98 -14.05
C GLY A 12 14.15 35.52 -14.45
N TRP A 13 13.28 34.89 -13.70
CA TRP A 13 12.53 33.71 -14.09
C TRP A 13 11.08 34.14 -14.34
N SER A 14 10.80 34.56 -15.57
CA SER A 14 9.45 34.74 -16.07
C SER A 14 9.10 33.58 -16.99
N GLY A 15 8.09 32.82 -16.65
CA GLY A 15 7.25 32.10 -17.59
C GLY A 15 7.57 30.65 -17.87
N LEU A 16 7.20 29.76 -16.97
CA LEU A 16 6.76 28.42 -17.35
C LEU A 16 5.62 28.01 -16.39
N GLY A 17 4.42 28.01 -16.89
CA GLY A 17 3.24 27.61 -16.14
C GLY A 17 3.27 26.12 -15.77
N ARG A 18 2.58 25.76 -14.70
CA ARG A 18 2.45 24.40 -14.12
C ARG A 18 2.13 23.25 -15.11
N ARG A 19 1.83 23.53 -16.38
CA ARG A 19 1.60 22.53 -17.44
C ARG A 19 2.87 22.06 -18.17
N GLY A 20 4.00 22.75 -18.02
CA GLY A 20 5.27 22.40 -18.70
C GLY A 20 6.11 21.35 -17.97
N PHE A 21 5.92 21.14 -16.67
CA PHE A 21 6.75 20.23 -15.88
C PHE A 21 6.34 18.74 -16.00
N LEU A 22 5.13 18.46 -16.45
CA LEU A 22 4.61 17.08 -16.60
C LEU A 22 4.86 16.48 -18.00
N MET A 23 5.33 17.26 -18.98
CA MET A 23 5.62 16.74 -20.34
C MET A 23 7.12 16.49 -20.63
N ALA A 24 8.04 16.91 -19.77
CA ALA A 24 9.47 16.73 -19.99
C ALA A 24 10.04 15.37 -19.48
N ALA A 25 9.25 14.57 -18.77
CA ALA A 25 9.67 13.26 -18.25
C ALA A 25 9.28 12.05 -19.15
N ALA A 26 8.61 12.29 -20.29
CA ALA A 26 8.11 11.22 -21.16
C ALA A 26 8.92 11.02 -22.47
N GLY A 27 10.08 11.64 -22.62
CA GLY A 27 10.72 11.74 -23.92
C GLY A 27 12.16 11.24 -24.06
N THR A 28 12.72 10.35 -23.21
CA THR A 28 14.07 9.81 -23.45
C THR A 28 14.28 8.41 -22.86
N ALA A 29 13.51 7.42 -23.31
CA ALA A 29 13.82 6.01 -23.05
C ALA A 29 13.45 5.12 -24.25
N SER A 30 13.94 5.45 -25.43
CA SER A 30 13.81 4.58 -26.60
C SER A 30 15.08 4.66 -27.45
N ALA A 31 16.13 4.02 -27.00
CA ALA A 31 17.22 3.47 -27.85
C ALA A 31 18.31 2.88 -26.96
N LEU A 32 18.30 1.56 -26.79
CA LEU A 32 19.48 0.69 -26.61
C LEU A 32 18.97 -0.71 -26.18
N PHE A 33 18.38 -1.45 -27.14
CA PHE A 33 18.28 -2.91 -27.00
C PHE A 33 19.14 -3.56 -28.09
N SER A 34 20.31 -3.98 -27.69
CA SER A 34 21.18 -4.88 -28.43
C SER A 34 20.65 -6.31 -28.31
N LYS A 35 20.53 -6.97 -29.47
CA LYS A 35 20.05 -8.36 -29.60
C LYS A 35 21.06 -9.33 -29.01
N SER A 36 20.73 -10.03 -27.94
CA SER A 36 21.36 -11.29 -27.58
C SER A 36 20.39 -12.45 -27.81
N LYS A 37 20.77 -13.42 -28.61
CA LYS A 37 20.05 -14.67 -28.85
C LYS A 37 20.14 -15.54 -27.59
N LEU A 38 19.03 -15.84 -26.94
CA LEU A 38 18.96 -16.93 -25.97
C LEU A 38 18.32 -18.16 -26.63
N ALA A 39 18.96 -19.30 -26.39
CA ALA A 39 18.49 -20.61 -26.84
C ALA A 39 17.29 -21.07 -26.03
N ALA A 40 16.32 -21.68 -26.73
CA ALA A 40 15.10 -22.20 -26.15
C ALA A 40 15.38 -23.43 -25.27
N ALA A 41 14.95 -23.39 -24.00
CA ALA A 41 14.79 -24.56 -23.17
C ALA A 41 13.29 -24.92 -23.12
N ASN A 42 12.98 -26.20 -23.33
CA ASN A 42 11.63 -26.75 -23.37
C ASN A 42 10.89 -26.53 -22.05
N GLY A 43 9.85 -25.70 -22.06
CA GLY A 43 8.88 -25.54 -20.98
C GLY A 43 7.59 -26.32 -21.25
N PRO A 44 6.72 -26.48 -20.25
CA PRO A 44 5.50 -27.31 -20.36
C PRO A 44 4.51 -26.75 -21.40
N SER A 45 3.79 -27.66 -22.01
CA SER A 45 2.84 -27.47 -23.11
C SER A 45 1.83 -26.34 -22.83
N PRO A 46 1.53 -25.47 -23.81
CA PRO A 46 0.57 -24.40 -23.63
C PRO A 46 -0.85 -24.97 -23.45
N ALA A 47 -1.57 -24.40 -22.46
CA ALA A 47 -3.00 -24.67 -22.27
C ALA A 47 -3.78 -24.35 -23.56
N ALA A 48 -4.71 -25.22 -23.92
CA ALA A 48 -5.53 -25.08 -25.12
C ALA A 48 -6.23 -23.71 -25.19
N PRO A 49 -6.31 -23.08 -26.38
CA PRO A 49 -7.05 -21.84 -26.53
C PRO A 49 -8.54 -22.07 -26.24
N LEU A 50 -9.15 -21.14 -25.51
CA LEU A 50 -10.59 -21.12 -25.31
C LEU A 50 -11.32 -21.10 -26.65
N PRO A 51 -12.46 -21.82 -26.80
CA PRO A 51 -13.20 -21.83 -28.06
C PRO A 51 -13.67 -20.41 -28.40
N ALA A 52 -13.43 -19.99 -29.62
CA ALA A 52 -13.96 -18.72 -30.14
C ALA A 52 -15.49 -18.74 -30.03
N ALA A 53 -16.04 -17.81 -29.24
CA ALA A 53 -17.46 -17.59 -29.17
C ALA A 53 -17.94 -17.02 -30.51
N ARG A 54 -18.96 -17.63 -31.10
CA ARG A 54 -19.58 -17.13 -32.32
C ARG A 54 -20.21 -15.76 -32.06
N ALA A 55 -19.84 -14.78 -32.86
CA ALA A 55 -20.41 -13.44 -32.84
C ALA A 55 -21.96 -13.53 -33.01
N GLY A 56 -22.69 -13.14 -31.95
CA GLY A 56 -24.12 -12.87 -32.03
C GLY A 56 -24.32 -11.52 -32.74
N ALA A 57 -25.08 -11.51 -33.82
CA ALA A 57 -25.47 -10.31 -34.52
C ALA A 57 -26.22 -9.37 -33.55
N ASN A 58 -25.67 -8.15 -33.31
CA ASN A 58 -26.17 -6.99 -32.57
C ASN A 58 -25.36 -6.57 -31.33
N GLN A 59 -24.04 -6.68 -31.33
CA GLN A 59 -23.25 -5.97 -30.32
C GLN A 59 -22.91 -4.57 -30.84
N GLU A 60 -23.17 -3.54 -30.00
CA GLU A 60 -22.69 -2.19 -30.26
C GLU A 60 -21.16 -2.19 -30.37
N PRO A 61 -20.57 -1.51 -31.38
CA PRO A 61 -19.11 -1.43 -31.50
C PRO A 61 -18.48 -0.82 -30.24
N LEU A 62 -17.27 -1.26 -29.90
CA LEU A 62 -16.52 -0.63 -28.82
C LEU A 62 -16.25 0.85 -29.16
N ALA A 63 -16.24 1.70 -28.16
CA ALA A 63 -15.86 3.11 -28.35
C ALA A 63 -14.45 3.24 -28.94
N LEU A 64 -13.55 2.32 -28.62
CA LEU A 64 -12.21 2.23 -29.19
C LEU A 64 -12.23 2.04 -30.71
N ASP A 65 -13.29 1.38 -31.24
CA ASP A 65 -13.50 1.07 -32.66
C ASP A 65 -14.52 2.02 -33.34
N GLY A 66 -14.76 3.18 -32.74
CA GLY A 66 -15.67 4.21 -33.27
C GLY A 66 -17.12 4.09 -32.83
N GLY A 67 -17.45 3.17 -31.92
CA GLY A 67 -18.76 3.08 -31.29
C GLY A 67 -19.02 4.21 -30.29
N LYS A 68 -20.24 4.28 -29.76
CA LYS A 68 -20.60 5.25 -28.71
C LYS A 68 -20.10 4.75 -27.35
N PRO A 69 -19.38 5.58 -26.57
CA PRO A 69 -18.97 5.19 -25.23
C PRO A 69 -20.15 5.02 -24.29
N VAL A 70 -20.03 4.13 -23.31
CA VAL A 70 -21.06 3.88 -22.28
C VAL A 70 -21.33 5.16 -21.48
N ARG A 71 -20.29 5.93 -21.16
CA ARG A 71 -20.43 7.22 -20.48
C ARG A 71 -20.12 8.37 -21.41
N ALA A 72 -20.88 9.44 -21.31
CA ALA A 72 -20.60 10.68 -22.04
C ALA A 72 -19.35 11.40 -21.52
N THR A 73 -19.06 11.26 -20.22
CA THR A 73 -17.91 11.86 -19.54
C THR A 73 -17.15 10.81 -18.76
N ARG A 74 -15.83 11.00 -18.63
CA ARG A 74 -14.98 10.10 -17.85
C ARG A 74 -15.47 10.01 -16.41
N LEU A 75 -15.59 8.79 -15.90
CA LEU A 75 -15.84 8.52 -14.50
C LEU A 75 -14.71 9.09 -13.66
N ALA A 76 -15.04 9.93 -12.70
CA ALA A 76 -14.07 10.45 -11.75
C ALA A 76 -13.87 9.42 -10.65
N ALA A 77 -12.65 8.91 -10.52
CA ALA A 77 -12.24 8.15 -9.35
C ALA A 77 -11.50 9.13 -8.41
N ASN A 78 -12.17 9.58 -7.38
CA ASN A 78 -11.58 10.46 -6.35
C ASN A 78 -11.00 9.65 -5.19
N TYR A 79 -10.86 8.38 -5.40
CA TYR A 79 -10.44 7.45 -4.37
C TYR A 79 -8.96 7.52 -4.02
N PRO A 80 -8.75 7.30 -2.77
CA PRO A 80 -9.67 7.67 -1.69
C PRO A 80 -9.44 9.11 -1.39
N GLY A 81 -9.44 9.90 -0.96
CA GLY A 81 -9.18 11.25 -0.62
C GLY A 81 -9.96 11.67 0.62
N PRO A 82 -9.96 12.93 0.95
CA PRO A 82 -10.69 13.46 2.09
C PRO A 82 -12.22 13.53 1.83
N LEU A 83 -12.80 12.52 1.22
CA LEU A 83 -14.21 12.48 0.80
C LEU A 83 -15.18 12.59 1.97
N TYR A 84 -14.77 12.11 3.15
CA TYR A 84 -15.61 12.08 4.34
C TYR A 84 -15.25 13.19 5.35
N TYR A 85 -14.51 14.21 4.93
CA TYR A 85 -14.24 15.38 5.76
C TYR A 85 -15.50 16.21 5.96
N GLY A 86 -15.69 16.71 7.19
CA GLY A 86 -16.87 17.49 7.56
C GLY A 86 -16.67 18.33 8.82
N ASP A 87 -17.77 18.55 9.51
CA ASP A 87 -17.77 19.41 10.69
C ASP A 87 -17.06 18.76 11.90
N GLU A 88 -16.96 17.44 11.94
CA GLU A 88 -16.22 16.74 13.00
C GLU A 88 -14.72 17.06 12.92
N GLU A 89 -14.10 16.94 11.74
CA GLU A 89 -12.69 17.27 11.52
C GLU A 89 -12.43 18.75 11.81
N LYS A 90 -13.34 19.65 11.39
CA LYS A 90 -13.24 21.08 11.70
C LYS A 90 -13.25 21.34 13.19
N ALA A 91 -14.19 20.73 13.93
CA ALA A 91 -14.31 20.90 15.38
C ALA A 91 -13.07 20.41 16.12
N GLU A 92 -12.54 19.26 15.72
CA GLU A 92 -11.33 18.69 16.32
C GLU A 92 -10.09 19.58 16.05
N LEU A 93 -9.97 20.14 14.84
CA LEU A 93 -8.88 21.07 14.49
C LEU A 93 -8.98 22.42 15.22
N ILE A 94 -10.20 22.97 15.33
CA ILE A 94 -10.45 24.22 16.06
C ILE A 94 -10.08 24.05 17.54
N ASP A 95 -10.40 22.90 18.16
CA ASP A 95 -10.03 22.64 19.55
C ASP A 95 -8.50 22.65 19.75
N VAL A 96 -7.72 22.11 18.82
CA VAL A 96 -6.24 22.19 18.88
C VAL A 96 -5.76 23.65 18.81
N ILE A 97 -6.36 24.45 17.91
CA ILE A 97 -6.01 25.87 17.73
C ILE A 97 -6.37 26.68 18.98
N ASP A 98 -7.57 26.51 19.50
CA ASP A 98 -8.07 27.24 20.67
C ASP A 98 -7.25 26.95 21.93
N ARG A 99 -6.85 25.70 22.09
CA ARG A 99 -5.96 25.27 23.19
C ARG A 99 -4.52 25.71 23.00
N ARG A 100 -4.13 26.12 21.81
CA ARG A 100 -2.72 26.41 21.42
C ARG A 100 -1.79 25.26 21.77
N ALA A 101 -2.23 24.02 21.51
CA ALA A 101 -1.53 22.79 21.86
C ALA A 101 -1.28 21.90 20.63
N PRO A 102 -0.50 22.36 19.62
CA PRO A 102 -0.25 21.57 18.40
C PRO A 102 0.78 20.46 18.59
N PHE A 103 1.55 20.52 19.68
CA PHE A 103 2.58 19.57 20.01
C PHE A 103 2.05 18.50 20.95
N ARG A 104 2.32 17.25 20.64
CA ARG A 104 1.74 16.07 21.26
C ARG A 104 1.89 15.99 22.80
N TRP A 105 2.97 16.53 23.36
CA TRP A 105 3.33 16.27 24.76
C TRP A 105 3.00 17.40 25.73
N TYR A 106 2.86 18.62 25.23
CA TYR A 106 2.47 19.78 26.05
C TYR A 106 1.90 20.91 25.21
N GLY A 107 1.07 21.73 25.82
CA GLY A 107 0.53 22.97 25.25
C GLY A 107 0.75 24.12 26.21
N ILE A 108 0.79 25.34 25.67
CA ILE A 108 1.03 26.60 26.41
C ILE A 108 -0.15 27.56 26.34
N GLY A 109 -1.31 27.09 25.87
CA GLY A 109 -2.49 27.94 25.70
C GLY A 109 -3.16 28.35 27.02
N PRO A 110 -3.90 29.49 27.05
CA PRO A 110 -4.54 30.00 28.26
C PRO A 110 -5.63 29.07 28.82
N LYS A 111 -6.20 28.20 28.00
CA LYS A 111 -7.17 27.21 28.45
C LYS A 111 -6.52 26.04 29.18
N GLY A 112 -5.16 25.98 29.23
CA GLY A 112 -4.41 24.89 29.87
C GLY A 112 -4.89 23.52 29.41
N GLY A 113 -4.16 22.52 29.67
CA GLY A 113 -4.60 21.17 29.37
C GLY A 113 -3.60 20.44 28.49
N GLU A 114 -3.50 19.17 28.78
CA GLU A 114 -2.66 18.30 27.98
C GLU A 114 -3.25 18.19 26.58
N PRO A 115 -2.43 18.26 25.54
CA PRO A 115 -2.80 17.82 24.22
C PRO A 115 -3.30 16.38 24.33
N GLY A 116 -4.28 16.00 23.56
CA GLY A 116 -4.87 14.68 23.73
C GLY A 116 -5.27 14.00 22.43
N LYS A 117 -5.20 14.72 21.29
CA LYS A 117 -5.69 14.20 20.01
C LYS A 117 -4.94 12.95 19.56
N CYS A 118 -3.61 12.99 19.56
CA CYS A 118 -2.81 11.81 19.23
C CYS A 118 -3.02 10.66 20.24
N ASN A 119 -3.03 10.98 21.54
CA ASN A 119 -3.21 9.96 22.57
C ASN A 119 -4.60 9.32 22.51
N ASN A 120 -5.65 10.10 22.23
CA ASN A 120 -7.00 9.59 22.05
C ASN A 120 -7.09 8.75 20.78
N PHE A 121 -6.55 9.22 19.67
CA PHE A 121 -6.46 8.44 18.43
C PHE A 121 -5.76 7.10 18.65
N GLU A 122 -4.63 7.06 19.37
CA GLU A 122 -3.93 5.80 19.68
C GLU A 122 -4.80 4.85 20.52
N LYS A 123 -5.51 5.35 21.50
CA LYS A 123 -6.43 4.54 22.33
C LYS A 123 -7.60 4.00 21.51
N GLU A 124 -8.22 4.86 20.70
CA GLU A 124 -9.34 4.48 19.83
C GLU A 124 -8.87 3.48 18.77
N LEU A 125 -7.69 3.70 18.15
CA LEU A 125 -7.12 2.78 17.17
C LEU A 125 -6.78 1.42 17.79
N ALA A 126 -6.14 1.40 18.97
CA ALA A 126 -5.84 0.15 19.66
C ALA A 126 -7.12 -0.64 20.00
N ALA A 127 -8.16 0.05 20.46
CA ALA A 127 -9.46 -0.57 20.74
C ALA A 127 -10.12 -1.11 19.46
N HIS A 128 -10.16 -0.32 18.39
CA HIS A 128 -10.72 -0.72 17.09
C HIS A 128 -9.97 -1.94 16.49
N GLN A 129 -8.65 -1.93 16.60
CA GLN A 129 -7.80 -3.02 16.10
C GLN A 129 -7.67 -4.20 17.08
N GLN A 130 -8.34 -4.16 18.23
CA GLN A 130 -8.27 -5.20 19.26
C GLN A 130 -6.82 -5.52 19.67
N THR A 131 -5.97 -4.49 19.73
CA THR A 131 -4.59 -4.58 20.19
C THR A 131 -4.38 -3.86 21.51
N ARG A 132 -3.30 -4.22 22.22
CA ARG A 132 -2.96 -3.57 23.50
C ARG A 132 -2.38 -2.18 23.31
N TYR A 133 -1.66 -1.98 22.22
CA TYR A 133 -0.88 -0.78 21.97
C TYR A 133 -1.08 -0.29 20.54
N ALA A 134 -1.16 1.03 20.40
CA ALA A 134 -1.02 1.74 19.15
C ALA A 134 -0.07 2.92 19.34
N LEU A 135 0.69 3.25 18.30
CA LEU A 135 1.67 4.34 18.29
C LEU A 135 1.49 5.13 17.00
N ALA A 136 1.08 6.38 17.11
CA ALA A 136 0.89 7.29 15.99
C ALA A 136 2.22 7.92 15.54
N VAL A 137 2.48 7.88 14.23
CA VAL A 137 3.69 8.40 13.58
C VAL A 137 3.35 9.25 12.36
N THR A 138 4.35 9.93 11.78
CA THR A 138 4.14 10.93 10.74
C THR A 138 3.70 10.40 9.38
N SER A 139 3.93 9.13 9.07
CA SER A 139 3.53 8.52 7.79
C SER A 139 3.56 6.98 7.86
N GLY A 140 2.94 6.32 6.88
CA GLY A 140 3.05 4.85 6.75
C GLY A 140 4.48 4.37 6.56
N THR A 141 5.31 5.11 5.85
CA THR A 141 6.74 4.80 5.70
C THR A 141 7.46 4.84 7.05
N MET A 142 7.18 5.87 7.88
CA MET A 142 7.76 5.95 9.22
C MET A 142 7.15 4.91 10.17
N ALA A 143 5.93 4.44 9.93
CA ALA A 143 5.36 3.30 10.63
C ALA A 143 6.15 2.01 10.35
N LEU A 144 6.50 1.75 9.08
CA LEU A 144 7.36 0.61 8.71
C LEU A 144 8.75 0.71 9.35
N TYR A 145 9.40 1.88 9.29
CA TYR A 145 10.71 2.09 9.94
C TYR A 145 10.64 1.85 11.45
N THR A 146 9.59 2.35 12.08
CA THR A 146 9.34 2.20 13.51
C THR A 146 9.04 0.74 13.87
N ALA A 147 8.28 0.02 13.02
CA ALA A 147 8.01 -1.40 13.20
C ALA A 147 9.26 -2.25 13.05
N MET A 148 10.14 -1.98 12.07
CA MET A 148 11.43 -2.66 11.95
C MET A 148 12.28 -2.50 13.21
N ALA A 149 12.37 -1.28 13.75
CA ALA A 149 13.06 -1.03 15.03
C ALA A 149 12.38 -1.77 16.20
N GLY A 150 11.05 -1.76 16.26
CA GLY A 150 10.25 -2.47 17.25
C GLY A 150 10.53 -3.98 17.24
N LEU A 151 10.58 -4.58 16.07
CA LEU A 151 10.88 -6.00 15.85
C LEU A 151 12.36 -6.34 16.07
N GLY A 152 13.21 -5.32 16.21
CA GLY A 152 14.66 -5.47 16.41
C GLY A 152 15.37 -5.94 15.14
N VAL A 153 14.86 -5.56 13.97
CA VAL A 153 15.49 -5.83 12.66
C VAL A 153 16.72 -4.96 12.48
N GLY A 154 17.81 -5.54 12.01
CA GLY A 154 19.08 -4.84 11.81
C GLY A 154 20.04 -5.50 10.82
N PRO A 155 21.29 -5.04 10.77
CA PRO A 155 22.30 -5.59 9.88
C PRO A 155 22.52 -7.10 10.08
N GLY A 156 22.49 -7.85 8.97
CA GLY A 156 22.62 -9.31 8.97
C GLY A 156 21.30 -10.07 8.98
N ASP A 157 20.21 -9.42 9.36
CA ASP A 157 18.87 -10.00 9.27
C ASP A 157 18.34 -9.96 7.84
N GLU A 158 17.42 -10.88 7.53
CA GLU A 158 16.64 -10.91 6.30
C GLU A 158 15.16 -10.69 6.60
N VAL A 159 14.48 -9.93 5.72
CA VAL A 159 13.03 -9.73 5.78
C VAL A 159 12.44 -10.19 4.46
N ILE A 160 11.53 -11.17 4.52
CA ILE A 160 10.78 -11.63 3.36
C ILE A 160 9.60 -10.71 3.14
N LEU A 161 9.40 -10.26 1.87
CA LEU A 161 8.29 -9.40 1.48
C LEU A 161 7.77 -9.81 0.09
N PRO A 162 6.49 -9.50 -0.25
CA PRO A 162 5.98 -9.79 -1.59
C PRO A 162 6.70 -8.93 -2.64
N ALA A 163 6.92 -9.50 -3.82
CA ALA A 163 7.54 -8.78 -4.94
C ALA A 163 6.66 -7.64 -5.46
N TRP A 164 5.34 -7.75 -5.32
CA TRP A 164 4.38 -6.69 -5.64
C TRP A 164 3.90 -6.00 -4.37
N THR A 165 4.46 -4.83 -4.10
CA THR A 165 4.09 -3.95 -2.99
C THR A 165 4.61 -2.54 -3.21
N TRP A 166 4.41 -1.66 -2.23
CA TRP A 166 4.88 -0.28 -2.30
C TRP A 166 6.36 -0.13 -1.94
N TYR A 167 7.00 0.88 -2.49
CA TYR A 167 8.43 1.15 -2.30
C TYR A 167 8.87 1.22 -0.82
N SER A 168 7.98 1.71 0.06
CA SER A 168 8.29 1.88 1.49
C SER A 168 8.63 0.57 2.19
N CYS A 169 8.05 -0.56 1.75
CA CYS A 169 8.33 -1.88 2.29
C CYS A 169 9.82 -2.24 2.12
N TYR A 170 10.34 -2.09 0.91
CA TYR A 170 11.76 -2.29 0.62
C TYR A 170 12.63 -1.27 1.33
N ASN A 171 12.27 0.01 1.24
CA ASN A 171 13.08 1.09 1.80
C ASN A 171 13.23 0.97 3.32
N ALA A 172 12.18 0.55 4.05
CA ALA A 172 12.24 0.36 5.49
C ALA A 172 13.18 -0.78 5.89
N ILE A 173 13.20 -1.87 5.14
CA ILE A 173 14.11 -3.00 5.36
C ILE A 173 15.56 -2.55 5.13
N VAL A 174 15.81 -1.89 4.02
CA VAL A 174 17.16 -1.39 3.67
C VAL A 174 17.63 -0.35 4.68
N ALA A 175 16.77 0.57 5.11
CA ALA A 175 17.13 1.58 6.11
C ALA A 175 17.43 0.98 7.48
N ALA A 176 16.81 -0.14 7.85
CA ALA A 176 17.15 -0.89 9.04
C ALA A 176 18.51 -1.63 8.93
N GLY A 177 19.13 -1.64 7.75
CA GLY A 177 20.37 -2.40 7.48
C GLY A 177 20.12 -3.88 7.17
N ALA A 178 18.88 -4.33 7.12
CA ALA A 178 18.50 -5.69 6.81
C ALA A 178 18.41 -5.95 5.30
N THR A 179 18.44 -7.20 4.90
CA THR A 179 18.40 -7.62 3.50
C THR A 179 16.96 -7.96 3.10
N PRO A 180 16.39 -7.27 2.09
CA PRO A 180 15.08 -7.65 1.54
C PRO A 180 15.18 -8.94 0.72
N VAL A 181 14.26 -9.87 0.97
CA VAL A 181 14.14 -11.14 0.22
C VAL A 181 12.73 -11.17 -0.39
N PHE A 182 12.65 -11.01 -1.70
CA PHE A 182 11.35 -10.98 -2.37
C PHE A 182 10.76 -12.38 -2.52
N ALA A 183 9.47 -12.51 -2.21
CA ALA A 183 8.67 -13.69 -2.49
C ALA A 183 7.66 -13.42 -3.60
N GLU A 184 7.27 -14.49 -4.30
CA GLU A 184 6.19 -14.46 -5.30
C GLU A 184 4.86 -14.05 -4.66
N ILE A 185 3.96 -13.56 -5.50
CA ILE A 185 2.53 -13.48 -5.17
C ILE A 185 1.79 -14.69 -5.76
N ASN A 186 0.58 -14.95 -5.26
CA ASN A 186 -0.32 -15.96 -5.82
C ASN A 186 -1.58 -15.29 -6.44
N ASP A 187 -2.59 -16.08 -6.78
CA ASP A 187 -3.82 -15.61 -7.44
C ASP A 187 -4.67 -14.67 -6.55
N SER A 188 -4.36 -14.56 -5.26
CA SER A 188 -4.90 -13.50 -4.40
C SER A 188 -4.17 -12.17 -4.57
N MET A 189 -3.09 -12.15 -5.34
CA MET A 189 -2.17 -11.01 -5.53
C MET A 189 -1.45 -10.58 -4.25
N ASP A 190 -1.63 -11.32 -3.13
CA ASP A 190 -0.85 -11.17 -1.90
C ASP A 190 0.35 -12.13 -1.93
N ILE A 191 1.23 -12.01 -0.93
CA ILE A 191 2.39 -12.91 -0.80
C ILE A 191 1.97 -14.37 -0.86
N ASP A 192 2.68 -15.17 -1.65
CA ASP A 192 2.52 -16.62 -1.69
C ASP A 192 3.18 -17.25 -0.45
N PRO A 193 2.41 -17.83 0.50
CA PRO A 193 2.97 -18.40 1.71
C PRO A 193 3.97 -19.53 1.45
N GLU A 194 3.72 -20.37 0.43
CA GLU A 194 4.62 -21.46 0.08
C GLU A 194 5.96 -20.95 -0.48
N ASP A 195 5.93 -19.90 -1.30
CA ASP A 195 7.17 -19.30 -1.78
C ASP A 195 7.91 -18.57 -0.67
N ALA A 196 7.19 -17.86 0.21
CA ALA A 196 7.78 -17.24 1.38
C ALA A 196 8.49 -18.28 2.25
N GLU A 197 7.90 -19.45 2.49
CA GLU A 197 8.52 -20.53 3.24
C GLU A 197 9.79 -21.05 2.58
N ARG A 198 9.79 -21.25 1.26
CA ARG A 198 11.00 -21.69 0.51
C ARG A 198 12.17 -20.71 0.61
N ARG A 199 11.90 -19.45 0.92
CA ARG A 199 12.91 -18.40 1.03
C ARG A 199 13.44 -18.20 2.44
N ILE A 200 12.90 -18.89 3.43
CA ILE A 200 13.38 -18.79 4.82
C ILE A 200 14.80 -19.34 4.94
N THR A 201 15.65 -18.56 5.57
CA THR A 201 17.02 -18.93 5.93
C THR A 201 17.23 -18.75 7.44
N PRO A 202 18.34 -19.21 8.02
CA PRO A 202 18.68 -18.94 9.43
C PRO A 202 18.79 -17.44 9.78
N ARG A 203 18.84 -16.55 8.79
CA ARG A 203 18.88 -15.09 8.97
C ARG A 203 17.52 -14.42 8.85
N THR A 204 16.53 -15.14 8.39
CA THR A 204 15.17 -14.60 8.24
C THR A 204 14.60 -14.25 9.61
N LYS A 205 14.31 -12.99 9.82
CA LYS A 205 13.77 -12.47 11.07
C LYS A 205 12.29 -12.15 11.00
N VAL A 206 11.82 -11.66 9.82
CA VAL A 206 10.45 -11.21 9.64
C VAL A 206 9.91 -11.68 8.29
N ILE A 207 8.67 -12.11 8.26
CA ILE A 207 7.83 -12.19 7.07
C ILE A 207 6.90 -10.98 7.10
N MET A 208 6.95 -10.13 6.06
CA MET A 208 6.06 -8.99 5.89
C MET A 208 4.87 -9.41 5.03
N ALA A 209 3.71 -9.57 5.66
CA ALA A 209 2.45 -9.78 4.99
C ALA A 209 1.85 -8.42 4.60
N VAL A 210 1.73 -8.14 3.31
CA VAL A 210 1.10 -6.92 2.82
C VAL A 210 -0.33 -7.27 2.40
N HIS A 211 -1.31 -6.60 3.00
CA HIS A 211 -2.73 -6.73 2.64
C HIS A 211 -3.01 -5.79 1.47
N ILE A 212 -2.76 -6.27 0.25
CA ILE A 212 -2.70 -5.41 -0.93
C ILE A 212 -4.09 -5.03 -1.45
N THR A 213 -4.31 -3.74 -1.72
CA THR A 213 -5.57 -3.20 -2.29
C THR A 213 -6.84 -3.62 -1.55
N GLY A 214 -6.77 -3.63 -0.20
CA GLY A 214 -7.92 -3.93 0.64
C GLY A 214 -8.20 -5.41 0.90
N GLU A 215 -7.45 -6.33 0.29
CA GLU A 215 -7.61 -7.77 0.48
C GLU A 215 -6.70 -8.27 1.61
N PRO A 216 -7.20 -9.06 2.57
CA PRO A 216 -6.35 -9.67 3.58
C PRO A 216 -5.47 -10.76 2.97
N ALA A 217 -4.18 -10.78 3.32
CA ALA A 217 -3.28 -11.89 3.00
C ALA A 217 -3.72 -13.19 3.70
N GLU A 218 -3.25 -14.34 3.22
CA GLU A 218 -3.60 -15.67 3.77
C GLU A 218 -2.90 -15.90 5.12
N MET A 219 -3.41 -15.22 6.18
CA MET A 219 -2.74 -15.12 7.47
C MET A 219 -2.60 -16.46 8.19
N ASP A 220 -3.55 -17.39 8.06
CA ASP A 220 -3.47 -18.69 8.71
C ASP A 220 -2.21 -19.48 8.26
N SER A 221 -1.94 -19.48 6.96
CA SER A 221 -0.75 -20.13 6.39
C SER A 221 0.53 -19.39 6.80
N ILE A 222 0.53 -18.06 6.72
CA ILE A 222 1.70 -17.22 7.07
C ILE A 222 2.07 -17.41 8.55
N LEU A 223 1.10 -17.32 9.45
CA LEU A 223 1.32 -17.47 10.90
C LEU A 223 1.78 -18.89 11.27
N LYS A 224 1.24 -19.92 10.61
CA LYS A 224 1.68 -21.30 10.79
C LYS A 224 3.14 -21.51 10.37
N ILE A 225 3.52 -20.94 9.22
CA ILE A 225 4.91 -20.98 8.73
C ILE A 225 5.83 -20.24 9.69
N ALA A 226 5.47 -19.01 10.06
CA ALA A 226 6.24 -18.17 10.95
C ALA A 226 6.49 -18.86 12.32
N SER A 227 5.44 -19.47 12.89
CA SER A 227 5.55 -20.22 14.14
C SER A 227 6.51 -21.41 14.02
N ARG A 228 6.43 -22.19 12.92
CA ARG A 228 7.30 -23.35 12.68
C ARG A 228 8.76 -22.99 12.57
N HIS A 229 9.05 -21.85 11.97
CA HIS A 229 10.41 -21.37 11.73
C HIS A 229 10.91 -20.36 12.76
N HIS A 230 10.10 -20.03 13.78
CA HIS A 230 10.41 -19.01 14.80
C HIS A 230 10.72 -17.63 14.21
N VAL A 231 10.04 -17.27 13.13
CA VAL A 231 10.15 -15.99 12.43
C VAL A 231 8.98 -15.08 12.84
N LYS A 232 9.22 -13.79 12.95
CA LYS A 232 8.17 -12.81 13.28
C LYS A 232 7.33 -12.44 12.06
N VAL A 233 6.11 -11.95 12.31
CA VAL A 233 5.21 -11.46 11.26
C VAL A 233 4.93 -9.99 11.45
N LEU A 234 5.18 -9.20 10.41
CA LEU A 234 4.75 -7.81 10.29
C LEU A 234 3.59 -7.74 9.27
N GLU A 235 2.45 -7.22 9.68
CA GLU A 235 1.33 -6.96 8.80
C GLU A 235 1.40 -5.52 8.27
N ASP A 236 1.54 -5.34 6.95
CA ASP A 236 1.41 -4.02 6.32
C ASP A 236 -0.04 -3.81 5.88
N CYS A 237 -0.79 -3.04 6.67
CA CYS A 237 -2.19 -2.70 6.45
C CYS A 237 -2.37 -1.32 5.81
N ALA A 238 -1.31 -0.75 5.21
CA ALA A 238 -1.36 0.59 4.62
C ALA A 238 -2.41 0.76 3.51
N GLN A 239 -2.90 -0.33 2.93
CA GLN A 239 -3.94 -0.33 1.90
C GLN A 239 -5.24 -1.00 2.36
N SER A 240 -5.33 -1.40 3.65
CA SER A 240 -6.39 -2.28 4.12
C SER A 240 -6.93 -1.90 5.50
N ALA A 241 -6.87 -0.60 5.85
CA ALA A 241 -7.49 -0.13 7.09
C ALA A 241 -8.99 -0.45 7.08
N GLY A 242 -9.46 -1.17 8.11
CA GLY A 242 -10.82 -1.66 8.23
C GLY A 242 -11.09 -3.03 7.59
N ALA A 243 -10.06 -3.67 7.00
CA ALA A 243 -10.16 -5.08 6.61
C ALA A 243 -10.09 -6.00 7.83
N THR A 244 -10.67 -7.21 7.67
CA THR A 244 -10.58 -8.27 8.65
C THR A 244 -10.14 -9.57 7.97
N TYR A 245 -9.64 -10.53 8.75
CA TYR A 245 -9.40 -11.89 8.30
C TYR A 245 -10.06 -12.85 9.30
N HIS A 246 -11.08 -13.57 8.85
CA HIS A 246 -11.94 -14.40 9.70
C HIS A 246 -12.48 -13.64 10.93
N GLY A 247 -12.91 -12.38 10.70
CA GLY A 247 -13.46 -11.50 11.71
C GLY A 247 -12.44 -10.82 12.63
N LYS A 248 -11.14 -11.09 12.49
CA LYS A 248 -10.07 -10.40 13.22
C LYS A 248 -9.54 -9.21 12.41
N PRO A 249 -9.39 -8.01 12.98
CA PRO A 249 -8.82 -6.89 12.25
C PRO A 249 -7.41 -7.21 11.73
N VAL A 250 -7.13 -6.91 10.44
CA VAL A 250 -5.76 -7.02 9.93
C VAL A 250 -4.83 -6.08 10.69
N GLY A 251 -3.58 -6.50 10.91
CA GLY A 251 -2.60 -5.79 11.74
C GLY A 251 -2.58 -6.24 13.21
N SER A 252 -3.55 -7.09 13.63
CA SER A 252 -3.66 -7.57 15.02
C SER A 252 -3.22 -9.02 15.21
N MET A 253 -2.92 -9.73 14.14
CA MET A 253 -2.67 -11.17 14.14
C MET A 253 -1.18 -11.53 14.19
N GLY A 254 -0.34 -10.72 13.57
CA GLY A 254 1.11 -10.86 13.61
C GLY A 254 1.73 -10.27 14.89
N ASP A 255 3.05 -10.18 14.90
CA ASP A 255 3.79 -9.56 16.02
C ASP A 255 3.55 -8.05 16.10
N CYS A 256 3.40 -7.39 14.95
CA CYS A 256 2.92 -6.01 14.85
C CYS A 256 2.27 -5.74 13.50
N GLY A 257 1.43 -4.69 13.44
CA GLY A 257 0.83 -4.17 12.23
C GLY A 257 1.17 -2.71 12.01
N ILE A 258 1.14 -2.26 10.75
CA ILE A 258 1.29 -0.84 10.41
C ILE A 258 0.14 -0.33 9.56
N TYR A 259 -0.14 0.96 9.68
CA TYR A 259 -1.14 1.68 8.89
C TYR A 259 -0.55 2.92 8.26
N SER A 260 -1.11 3.32 7.14
CA SER A 260 -0.87 4.61 6.49
C SER A 260 -2.17 5.41 6.42
N PHE A 261 -2.07 6.71 6.65
CA PHE A 261 -3.17 7.66 6.57
C PHE A 261 -2.84 8.79 5.58
N GLN A 262 -2.03 8.45 4.58
CA GLN A 262 -1.74 9.32 3.44
C GLN A 262 -3.03 9.57 2.64
N GLU A 263 -3.09 10.65 1.87
CA GLU A 263 -4.28 11.11 1.13
C GLU A 263 -5.06 9.99 0.43
N CYS A 264 -4.35 9.02 -0.17
CA CYS A 264 -4.95 7.91 -0.92
C CYS A 264 -5.31 6.69 -0.05
N LYS A 265 -5.63 6.81 1.22
CA LYS A 265 -5.97 5.67 2.11
C LYS A 265 -7.44 5.68 2.51
N THR A 266 -7.93 4.55 3.01
CA THR A 266 -9.35 4.37 3.41
C THR A 266 -9.82 5.48 4.35
N ILE A 267 -8.99 5.86 5.31
CA ILE A 267 -9.12 7.09 6.10
C ILE A 267 -7.82 7.89 5.99
N THR A 268 -7.89 9.20 6.05
CA THR A 268 -6.74 10.05 5.78
C THR A 268 -6.69 11.30 6.65
N ALA A 269 -5.47 11.80 6.88
CA ALA A 269 -5.21 13.15 7.38
C ALA A 269 -4.23 13.90 6.45
N GLY A 270 -4.19 13.52 5.14
CA GLY A 270 -3.20 13.98 4.17
C GLY A 270 -1.89 13.21 4.31
N GLU A 271 -1.35 13.16 5.51
CA GLU A 271 -0.21 12.33 5.93
C GLU A 271 -0.47 11.75 7.32
N GLY A 272 0.13 10.60 7.61
CA GLY A 272 0.02 9.94 8.91
C GLY A 272 0.33 8.45 8.81
N GLY A 273 0.59 7.84 9.94
CA GLY A 273 0.75 6.39 10.07
C GLY A 273 0.61 5.93 11.51
N ALA A 274 0.54 4.64 11.72
CA ALA A 274 0.52 4.05 13.04
C ALA A 274 1.16 2.67 13.06
N VAL A 275 1.68 2.28 14.21
CA VAL A 275 2.10 0.92 14.53
C VAL A 275 1.15 0.37 15.60
N VAL A 276 0.72 -0.87 15.47
CA VAL A 276 -0.09 -1.58 16.48
C VAL A 276 0.59 -2.88 16.88
N THR A 277 0.46 -3.28 18.14
CA THR A 277 1.03 -4.55 18.63
C THR A 277 0.41 -4.97 19.96
N ASN A 278 0.50 -6.26 20.27
CA ASN A 278 0.17 -6.81 21.58
C ASN A 278 1.41 -7.02 22.48
N ASP A 279 2.60 -6.87 21.92
CA ASP A 279 3.90 -7.12 22.55
C ASP A 279 4.48 -5.84 23.18
N ALA A 280 4.62 -5.82 24.49
CA ALA A 280 5.13 -4.67 25.23
C ALA A 280 6.58 -4.29 24.85
N PRO A 281 7.53 -5.23 24.75
CA PRO A 281 8.87 -4.97 24.23
C PRO A 281 8.91 -4.36 22.82
N ILE A 282 8.06 -4.82 21.90
CA ILE A 282 7.95 -4.24 20.55
C ILE A 282 7.44 -2.81 20.62
N PHE A 283 6.35 -2.58 21.39
CA PHE A 283 5.81 -1.24 21.60
C PHE A 283 6.85 -0.30 22.21
N GLU A 284 7.58 -0.72 23.25
CA GLU A 284 8.55 0.14 23.90
C GLU A 284 9.70 0.55 22.97
N ARG A 285 10.27 -0.40 22.21
CA ARG A 285 11.32 -0.08 21.21
C ARG A 285 10.78 0.87 20.14
N ALA A 286 9.59 0.60 19.62
CA ALA A 286 8.92 1.47 18.65
C ALA A 286 8.68 2.87 19.21
N ALA A 287 8.14 2.99 20.43
CA ALA A 287 7.90 4.26 21.10
C ALA A 287 9.19 5.06 21.36
N ARG A 288 10.28 4.40 21.70
CA ARG A 288 11.59 5.05 21.83
C ARG A 288 12.15 5.48 20.48
N PHE A 289 12.11 4.59 19.51
CA PHE A 289 12.67 4.87 18.17
C PHE A 289 11.99 6.07 17.50
N HIS A 290 10.67 6.21 17.62
CA HIS A 290 9.94 7.32 16.98
C HIS A 290 10.17 8.69 17.65
N ASP A 291 10.73 8.74 18.88
CA ASP A 291 10.92 9.98 19.62
C ASP A 291 12.33 10.07 20.24
N LEU A 292 13.35 10.08 19.38
CA LEU A 292 14.76 10.36 19.74
C LEU A 292 15.30 9.42 20.84
N GLY A 293 14.84 8.18 20.88
CA GLY A 293 15.25 7.19 21.88
C GLY A 293 14.60 7.32 23.24
N GLN A 294 13.67 8.27 23.41
CA GLN A 294 13.02 8.56 24.69
C GLN A 294 11.69 7.82 24.82
N LEU A 295 11.38 7.38 26.04
CA LEU A 295 10.05 6.90 26.39
C LEU A 295 9.32 8.00 27.19
N ARG A 296 8.33 8.62 26.56
CA ARG A 296 7.55 9.70 27.21
C ARG A 296 6.60 9.13 28.26
N LYS A 297 6.26 9.96 29.24
CA LYS A 297 5.38 9.59 30.36
C LYS A 297 4.04 8.96 29.88
N GLY A 298 3.43 9.52 28.82
CA GLY A 298 2.21 8.96 28.23
C GLY A 298 2.39 7.52 27.76
N HIS A 299 3.45 7.23 27.00
CA HIS A 299 3.75 5.87 26.53
C HIS A 299 4.19 4.94 27.68
N GLN A 300 4.90 5.48 28.68
CA GLN A 300 5.24 4.70 29.87
C GLN A 300 3.98 4.29 30.64
N THR A 301 3.00 5.19 30.74
CA THR A 301 1.70 4.87 31.35
C THR A 301 0.94 3.82 30.54
N MET A 302 0.94 3.93 29.20
CA MET A 302 0.34 2.89 28.31
C MET A 302 1.02 1.53 28.47
N LEU A 303 2.34 1.52 28.60
CA LEU A 303 3.12 0.29 28.82
C LEU A 303 2.68 -0.44 30.10
N GLY A 304 2.29 0.31 31.15
CA GLY A 304 1.72 -0.21 32.40
C GLY A 304 2.68 -1.06 33.24
N GLN A 305 3.97 -1.02 32.92
CA GLN A 305 5.03 -1.79 33.59
C GLN A 305 6.36 -1.03 33.52
N SER A 306 7.35 -1.51 34.26
CA SER A 306 8.72 -0.96 34.19
C SER A 306 9.29 -1.13 32.78
N PRO A 307 10.00 -0.11 32.25
CA PRO A 307 10.65 -0.20 30.97
C PRO A 307 11.65 -1.36 30.90
N HIS A 308 11.69 -2.06 29.74
CA HIS A 308 12.62 -3.16 29.47
C HIS A 308 13.95 -2.66 28.95
N PHE A 309 13.95 -1.49 28.30
CA PHE A 309 15.12 -0.98 27.58
C PHE A 309 15.62 0.33 28.17
N ALA A 310 16.93 0.52 28.14
CA ALA A 310 17.53 1.83 28.27
C ALA A 310 17.21 2.72 27.05
N GLN A 311 17.63 3.98 27.11
CA GLN A 311 17.55 4.86 25.95
C GLN A 311 18.33 4.26 24.77
N LEU A 312 17.77 4.35 23.57
CA LEU A 312 18.35 3.85 22.33
C LEU A 312 18.37 4.94 21.25
N LEU A 313 19.07 4.70 20.15
CA LEU A 313 19.03 5.59 18.98
C LEU A 313 17.61 5.65 18.41
N GLY A 314 17.17 6.84 18.03
CA GLY A 314 15.86 7.02 17.38
C GLY A 314 15.82 8.26 16.50
N GLY A 315 14.77 8.34 15.69
CA GLY A 315 14.45 9.51 14.88
C GLY A 315 13.34 10.36 15.50
N GLN A 316 12.87 11.34 14.77
CA GLN A 316 11.74 12.16 15.17
C GLN A 316 10.57 11.95 14.19
N PHE A 317 9.65 11.06 14.55
CA PHE A 317 8.52 10.66 13.72
C PHE A 317 7.17 10.89 14.42
N ARG A 318 7.16 11.78 15.41
CA ARG A 318 5.98 12.10 16.21
C ARG A 318 4.88 12.73 15.36
N MET A 319 3.68 12.18 15.43
CA MET A 319 2.49 12.80 14.85
C MET A 319 2.15 14.11 15.55
N SER A 320 1.69 15.12 14.81
CA SER A 320 1.16 16.36 15.36
C SER A 320 -0.25 16.21 15.90
N GLU A 321 -0.66 17.05 16.85
CA GLU A 321 -2.03 17.07 17.36
C GLU A 321 -3.06 17.42 16.26
N PHE A 322 -2.69 18.20 15.25
CA PHE A 322 -3.56 18.47 14.10
C PHE A 322 -3.87 17.19 13.31
N THR A 323 -2.84 16.38 13.04
CA THR A 323 -3.00 15.10 12.36
C THR A 323 -3.82 14.12 13.21
N GLY A 324 -3.52 14.04 14.52
CA GLY A 324 -4.27 13.20 15.46
C GLY A 324 -5.75 13.62 15.58
N ALA A 325 -6.04 14.93 15.54
CA ALA A 325 -7.39 15.46 15.55
C ALA A 325 -8.22 14.97 14.35
N VAL A 326 -7.67 15.12 13.15
CA VAL A 326 -8.34 14.63 11.92
C VAL A 326 -8.52 13.12 11.96
N LEU A 327 -7.49 12.37 12.35
CA LEU A 327 -7.54 10.91 12.37
C LEU A 327 -8.51 10.35 13.39
N GLY A 328 -8.69 11.00 14.55
CA GLY A 328 -9.73 10.61 15.50
C GLY A 328 -11.13 10.70 14.88
N ALA A 329 -11.46 11.80 14.19
CA ALA A 329 -12.72 11.95 13.49
C ALA A 329 -12.87 10.95 12.34
N GLN A 330 -11.82 10.72 11.57
CA GLN A 330 -11.82 9.78 10.45
C GLN A 330 -11.96 8.32 10.92
N LEU A 331 -11.31 7.93 12.02
CA LEU A 331 -11.40 6.58 12.57
C LEU A 331 -12.84 6.23 12.97
N ARG A 332 -13.59 7.18 13.55
CA ARG A 332 -15.01 6.98 13.88
C ARG A 332 -15.91 6.75 12.67
N LYS A 333 -15.44 7.07 11.45
CA LYS A 333 -16.16 6.87 10.18
C LYS A 333 -15.70 5.62 9.43
N LEU A 334 -14.62 4.95 9.87
CA LEU A 334 -13.95 3.88 9.13
C LEU A 334 -14.91 2.76 8.73
N ASP A 335 -15.70 2.24 9.67
CA ASP A 335 -16.61 1.13 9.41
C ASP A 335 -17.66 1.46 8.35
N ARG A 336 -18.18 2.69 8.37
CA ARG A 336 -19.11 3.18 7.36
C ARG A 336 -18.44 3.27 5.99
N ILE A 337 -17.23 3.82 5.93
CA ILE A 337 -16.47 3.95 4.67
C ILE A 337 -16.23 2.56 4.06
N VAL A 338 -15.84 1.59 4.87
CA VAL A 338 -15.64 0.20 4.43
C VAL A 338 -16.96 -0.42 3.95
N ALA A 339 -18.07 -0.18 4.65
CA ALA A 339 -19.38 -0.67 4.23
C ALA A 339 -19.80 -0.09 2.87
N ASP A 340 -19.56 1.21 2.64
CA ASP A 340 -19.82 1.88 1.38
C ASP A 340 -18.97 1.28 0.23
N PHE A 341 -17.69 0.94 0.48
CA PHE A 341 -16.85 0.24 -0.50
C PHE A 341 -17.38 -1.14 -0.85
N ARG A 342 -17.68 -1.94 0.18
CA ARG A 342 -18.18 -3.31 0.00
C ARG A 342 -19.47 -3.34 -0.81
N ASP A 343 -20.43 -2.48 -0.50
CA ASP A 343 -21.68 -2.37 -1.28
C ASP A 343 -21.40 -2.18 -2.77
N LYS A 344 -20.53 -1.22 -3.14
CA LYS A 344 -20.22 -0.93 -4.54
C LYS A 344 -19.48 -2.08 -5.22
N THR A 345 -18.50 -2.65 -4.55
CA THR A 345 -17.68 -3.75 -5.06
C THR A 345 -18.49 -5.02 -5.26
N ASP A 346 -19.33 -5.37 -4.28
CA ASP A 346 -20.21 -6.55 -4.36
C ASP A 346 -21.20 -6.43 -5.52
N ARG A 347 -21.77 -5.25 -5.73
CA ARG A 347 -22.69 -4.98 -6.85
C ARG A 347 -21.99 -5.08 -8.20
N VAL A 348 -20.78 -4.56 -8.35
CA VAL A 348 -20.00 -4.71 -9.60
C VAL A 348 -19.64 -6.16 -9.82
N THR A 349 -19.10 -6.85 -8.82
CA THR A 349 -18.73 -8.26 -8.92
C THR A 349 -19.93 -9.13 -9.29
N LYS A 350 -21.07 -8.96 -8.61
CA LYS A 350 -22.30 -9.67 -8.88
C LYS A 350 -22.83 -9.37 -10.30
N GLY A 351 -22.68 -8.13 -10.76
CA GLY A 351 -23.08 -7.73 -12.11
C GLY A 351 -22.21 -8.30 -13.22
N LEU A 352 -21.06 -8.89 -12.90
CA LEU A 352 -20.11 -9.45 -13.87
C LEU A 352 -19.94 -10.99 -13.76
N GLN A 353 -20.39 -11.62 -12.69
CA GLN A 353 -20.11 -13.02 -12.38
C GLN A 353 -20.66 -14.03 -13.39
N ASP A 354 -21.65 -13.67 -14.18
CA ASP A 354 -22.28 -14.49 -15.22
C ASP A 354 -21.56 -14.40 -16.58
N LEU A 355 -20.51 -13.56 -16.71
CA LEU A 355 -19.73 -13.46 -17.93
C LEU A 355 -18.96 -14.78 -18.16
N PRO A 356 -19.09 -15.40 -19.34
CA PRO A 356 -18.46 -16.70 -19.61
C PRO A 356 -16.95 -16.67 -19.44
N GLY A 357 -16.41 -17.47 -18.52
CA GLY A 357 -14.97 -17.61 -18.32
C GLY A 357 -14.29 -16.47 -17.55
N ILE A 358 -15.05 -15.52 -16.98
CA ILE A 358 -14.47 -14.50 -16.11
C ILE A 358 -13.89 -15.16 -14.86
N GLN A 359 -12.68 -14.76 -14.50
CA GLN A 359 -11.98 -15.20 -13.30
C GLN A 359 -11.60 -13.98 -12.48
N PHE A 360 -12.28 -13.79 -11.34
CA PHE A 360 -11.91 -12.76 -10.40
C PHE A 360 -10.63 -13.11 -9.62
N ARG A 361 -9.98 -12.10 -9.05
CA ARG A 361 -8.95 -12.27 -8.03
C ARG A 361 -9.45 -13.24 -6.95
N LYS A 362 -8.61 -14.20 -6.56
CA LYS A 362 -8.91 -15.06 -5.41
C LYS A 362 -8.99 -14.15 -4.17
N SER A 363 -10.08 -14.21 -3.43
CA SER A 363 -10.17 -13.61 -2.11
C SER A 363 -9.80 -14.62 -1.04
N ASN A 364 -8.97 -14.24 -0.08
CA ASN A 364 -8.60 -15.07 1.06
C ASN A 364 -9.67 -14.98 2.17
N ASP A 365 -10.40 -13.88 2.24
CA ASP A 365 -11.61 -13.71 3.07
C ASP A 365 -12.55 -12.69 2.42
N PRO A 366 -13.53 -13.15 1.61
CA PRO A 366 -14.44 -12.22 0.92
C PRO A 366 -15.22 -11.30 1.85
N ALA A 367 -15.58 -11.77 3.06
CA ALA A 367 -16.28 -10.97 4.05
C ALA A 367 -15.38 -9.94 4.72
N GLY A 368 -14.07 -10.15 4.68
CA GLY A 368 -13.07 -9.34 5.35
C GLY A 368 -12.43 -8.26 4.46
N SER A 369 -12.52 -8.38 3.15
CA SER A 369 -11.95 -7.41 2.21
C SER A 369 -12.57 -6.02 2.38
N VAL A 370 -11.78 -4.95 2.18
CA VAL A 370 -12.30 -3.56 2.11
C VAL A 370 -13.15 -3.36 0.87
N GLY A 371 -12.79 -4.03 -0.24
CA GLY A 371 -13.49 -3.85 -1.50
C GLY A 371 -13.03 -2.60 -2.28
N SER A 372 -11.78 -2.21 -2.19
CA SER A 372 -11.26 -1.01 -2.84
C SER A 372 -11.02 -1.16 -4.34
N ALA A 373 -11.09 -2.37 -4.89
CA ALA A 373 -10.95 -2.65 -6.32
C ALA A 373 -11.58 -3.99 -6.71
N VAL A 374 -12.05 -4.08 -7.94
CA VAL A 374 -12.44 -5.35 -8.58
C VAL A 374 -11.35 -5.74 -9.56
N TYR A 375 -10.77 -6.92 -9.37
CA TYR A 375 -9.77 -7.48 -10.27
C TYR A 375 -10.30 -8.73 -10.96
N PHE A 376 -10.03 -8.85 -12.25
CA PHE A 376 -10.31 -10.06 -13.02
C PHE A 376 -9.19 -10.36 -14.01
N ARG A 377 -9.04 -11.65 -14.33
CA ARG A 377 -7.94 -12.16 -15.13
C ARG A 377 -8.27 -12.15 -16.61
N THR A 378 -7.29 -11.85 -17.42
CA THR A 378 -7.29 -12.02 -18.89
C THR A 378 -6.34 -13.15 -19.30
N ALA A 379 -6.44 -13.62 -20.54
CA ALA A 379 -5.63 -14.74 -21.02
C ALA A 379 -4.15 -14.34 -21.24
N SER A 380 -3.87 -13.06 -21.51
CA SER A 380 -2.52 -12.58 -21.82
C SER A 380 -2.35 -11.11 -21.52
N LYS A 381 -1.10 -10.66 -21.43
CA LYS A 381 -0.73 -9.24 -21.36
C LYS A 381 -1.36 -8.41 -22.50
N ALA A 382 -1.30 -8.93 -23.72
CA ALA A 382 -1.84 -8.22 -24.88
C ALA A 382 -3.37 -8.00 -24.75
N GLN A 383 -4.09 -9.02 -24.25
CA GLN A 383 -5.52 -8.91 -23.98
C GLN A 383 -5.81 -7.94 -22.83
N ARG A 384 -5.02 -7.99 -21.75
CA ARG A 384 -5.12 -7.03 -20.65
C ARG A 384 -4.94 -5.60 -21.15
N ASP A 385 -3.87 -5.34 -21.90
CA ASP A 385 -3.55 -4.00 -22.39
C ASP A 385 -4.62 -3.49 -23.37
N HIS A 386 -5.20 -4.38 -24.16
CA HIS A 386 -6.33 -4.04 -25.04
C HIS A 386 -7.58 -3.73 -24.20
N PHE A 387 -7.89 -4.54 -23.18
CA PHE A 387 -9.03 -4.34 -22.29
C PHE A 387 -8.96 -2.99 -21.59
N ILE A 388 -7.79 -2.63 -21.06
CA ILE A 388 -7.56 -1.33 -20.40
C ILE A 388 -7.84 -0.17 -21.39
N ARG A 389 -7.30 -0.22 -22.61
CA ARG A 389 -7.56 0.82 -23.62
C ARG A 389 -9.05 0.91 -23.98
N ALA A 390 -9.71 -0.23 -24.10
CA ALA A 390 -11.13 -0.26 -24.42
C ALA A 390 -11.99 0.32 -23.29
N LEU A 391 -11.72 -0.01 -22.03
CA LEU A 391 -12.41 0.60 -20.88
C LEU A 391 -12.19 2.12 -20.81
N GLU A 392 -10.97 2.58 -21.04
CA GLU A 392 -10.65 4.01 -21.09
C GLU A 392 -11.46 4.72 -22.19
N ALA A 393 -11.64 4.08 -23.36
CA ALA A 393 -12.47 4.61 -24.44
C ALA A 393 -13.96 4.65 -24.06
N GLU A 394 -14.44 3.72 -23.22
CA GLU A 394 -15.80 3.74 -22.68
C GLU A 394 -15.98 4.79 -21.55
N ASN A 395 -14.95 5.61 -21.26
CA ASN A 395 -14.90 6.59 -20.17
C ASN A 395 -14.99 5.98 -18.75
N VAL A 396 -14.61 4.71 -18.61
CA VAL A 396 -14.43 4.03 -17.32
C VAL A 396 -12.94 3.79 -17.11
N PRO A 397 -12.31 4.43 -16.11
CA PRO A 397 -10.87 4.24 -15.89
C PRO A 397 -10.56 2.85 -15.37
N ALA A 398 -9.59 2.18 -16.00
CA ALA A 398 -8.99 0.98 -15.47
C ALA A 398 -7.71 1.33 -14.69
N MET A 399 -7.40 0.56 -13.66
CA MET A 399 -6.11 0.69 -12.98
C MET A 399 -5.00 0.31 -13.95
N LYS A 400 -4.16 1.28 -14.26
CA LYS A 400 -2.93 1.04 -15.01
C LYS A 400 -1.95 0.37 -14.07
N MET A 401 -1.86 -0.94 -14.19
CA MET A 401 -0.85 -1.72 -13.51
C MET A 401 0.48 -1.54 -14.28
N GLU A 402 1.10 -0.38 -14.15
CA GLU A 402 2.46 -0.16 -14.66
C GLU A 402 3.44 -0.70 -13.62
N GLY A 403 4.51 -1.35 -14.04
CA GLY A 403 5.46 -2.11 -13.22
C GLY A 403 6.13 -1.36 -12.05
N SER A 404 5.64 -0.19 -11.71
CA SER A 404 6.16 0.68 -10.65
C SER A 404 6.02 0.13 -9.22
N VAL A 405 5.26 -0.93 -9.03
CA VAL A 405 5.08 -1.59 -7.72
C VAL A 405 5.60 -3.02 -7.69
N ILE A 406 6.15 -3.55 -8.79
CA ILE A 406 6.89 -4.81 -8.78
C ILE A 406 8.35 -4.51 -8.47
N LEU A 407 8.67 -4.54 -7.19
CA LEU A 407 9.92 -4.00 -6.66
C LEU A 407 11.19 -4.62 -7.25
N PRO A 408 11.30 -5.94 -7.50
CA PRO A 408 12.53 -6.53 -8.02
C PRO A 408 13.01 -5.96 -9.37
N ILE A 409 12.10 -5.42 -10.19
CA ILE A 409 12.43 -4.85 -11.51
C ILE A 409 12.58 -3.33 -11.50
N VAL A 410 12.39 -2.69 -10.35
CA VAL A 410 12.63 -1.25 -10.22
C VAL A 410 14.13 -0.98 -10.28
N PRO A 411 14.61 -0.08 -11.14
CA PRO A 411 16.04 0.06 -11.40
C PRO A 411 16.93 0.26 -10.15
N TYR A 412 16.51 1.10 -9.21
CA TYR A 412 17.32 1.32 -8.00
C TYR A 412 17.31 0.11 -7.05
N VAL A 413 16.23 -0.70 -7.06
CA VAL A 413 16.14 -1.95 -6.31
C VAL A 413 17.00 -3.02 -6.96
N GLU A 414 16.85 -3.23 -8.27
CA GLU A 414 17.62 -4.20 -9.04
C GLU A 414 19.13 -3.97 -8.90
N GLN A 415 19.53 -2.69 -8.95
CA GLN A 415 20.94 -2.28 -8.82
C GLN A 415 21.40 -2.12 -7.36
N LYS A 416 20.51 -2.35 -6.37
CA LYS A 416 20.80 -2.18 -4.92
C LYS A 416 21.38 -0.80 -4.59
N GLN A 417 20.88 0.23 -5.27
CA GLN A 417 21.35 1.60 -5.08
C GLN A 417 20.96 2.13 -3.69
N ASN A 418 21.86 2.88 -3.09
CA ASN A 418 21.66 3.62 -1.85
C ASN A 418 21.80 5.14 -2.12
N PRO A 419 21.59 6.03 -1.15
CA PRO A 419 21.75 7.47 -1.36
C PRO A 419 23.15 7.89 -1.86
N ASN A 420 24.20 7.11 -1.61
CA ASN A 420 25.55 7.36 -2.08
C ASN A 420 25.80 6.77 -3.48
N MET A 421 24.90 6.00 -4.03
CA MET A 421 24.98 5.36 -5.35
C MET A 421 26.16 4.39 -5.52
N ASP A 422 26.73 3.89 -4.43
CA ASP A 422 27.95 3.06 -4.41
C ASP A 422 27.74 1.60 -3.97
N GLY A 423 26.49 1.21 -3.65
CA GLY A 423 26.17 -0.14 -3.19
C GLY A 423 26.73 -0.53 -1.83
N SER A 424 27.32 0.41 -1.08
CA SER A 424 28.04 0.16 0.17
C SER A 424 27.13 0.04 1.40
N TRP A 425 25.81 0.05 1.24
CA TRP A 425 24.85 0.05 2.35
C TRP A 425 24.95 -1.25 3.18
N PRO A 426 24.77 -1.21 4.51
CA PRO A 426 24.90 -2.38 5.38
C PRO A 426 24.06 -3.58 4.95
N SER A 427 22.85 -3.35 4.39
CA SER A 427 21.93 -4.38 3.88
C SER A 427 22.54 -5.32 2.85
N PHE A 428 23.54 -4.85 2.10
CA PHE A 428 24.15 -5.59 1.00
C PHE A 428 25.63 -5.89 1.23
N SER A 429 26.13 -5.73 2.46
CA SER A 429 27.54 -5.91 2.79
C SER A 429 27.95 -7.39 2.93
N SER A 430 27.05 -8.28 3.34
CA SER A 430 27.33 -9.70 3.52
C SER A 430 27.50 -10.43 2.18
N PRO A 431 28.30 -11.53 2.13
CA PRO A 431 28.42 -12.33 0.90
C PRO A 431 27.10 -12.86 0.37
N SER A 432 26.20 -13.31 1.25
CA SER A 432 24.87 -13.81 0.87
C SER A 432 23.98 -12.71 0.29
N ALA A 433 23.97 -11.51 0.89
CA ALA A 433 23.20 -10.38 0.39
C ALA A 433 23.73 -9.87 -0.96
N LYS A 434 25.06 -9.89 -1.16
CA LYS A 434 25.69 -9.58 -2.46
C LYS A 434 25.29 -10.58 -3.53
N ALA A 435 25.18 -11.86 -3.18
CA ALA A 435 24.82 -12.93 -4.12
C ALA A 435 23.34 -12.91 -4.54
N LEU A 436 22.44 -12.27 -3.79
CA LEU A 436 21.05 -12.14 -4.18
C LEU A 436 20.95 -11.38 -5.52
N GLN A 437 20.18 -11.94 -6.42
CA GLN A 437 19.88 -11.29 -7.71
C GLN A 437 18.44 -10.81 -7.69
N TYR A 438 18.24 -9.52 -7.96
CA TYR A 438 16.94 -8.93 -8.22
C TYR A 438 16.72 -8.85 -9.75
N GLY A 439 15.63 -8.28 -10.19
CA GLY A 439 15.23 -8.23 -11.58
C GLY A 439 14.12 -9.22 -11.92
N ALA A 440 13.78 -9.35 -13.20
CA ALA A 440 12.64 -10.14 -13.66
C ALA A 440 12.72 -11.64 -13.31
N ALA A 441 13.92 -12.19 -13.19
CA ALA A 441 14.11 -13.60 -12.82
C ALA A 441 13.89 -13.89 -11.32
N CYS A 442 13.82 -12.86 -10.50
CA CYS A 442 13.63 -13.00 -9.05
C CYS A 442 12.25 -13.56 -8.69
N CYS A 443 11.21 -13.04 -9.35
CA CYS A 443 9.82 -13.40 -9.12
C CYS A 443 9.03 -13.44 -10.44
N PRO A 444 9.28 -14.44 -11.32
CA PRO A 444 8.69 -14.51 -12.66
C PRO A 444 7.18 -14.77 -12.64
N ARG A 445 6.66 -15.52 -11.64
CA ARG A 445 5.22 -15.74 -11.47
C ARG A 445 4.48 -14.45 -11.10
N THR A 446 5.09 -13.61 -10.31
CA THR A 446 4.54 -12.27 -9.98
C THR A 446 4.34 -11.44 -11.23
N LEU A 447 5.30 -11.44 -12.15
CA LEU A 447 5.19 -10.76 -13.44
C LEU A 447 4.08 -11.34 -14.30
N GLU A 448 3.98 -12.68 -14.36
CA GLU A 448 2.93 -13.37 -15.11
C GLU A 448 1.53 -13.03 -14.57
N ILE A 449 1.34 -13.09 -13.26
CA ILE A 449 0.07 -12.73 -12.61
C ILE A 449 -0.25 -11.28 -12.92
N TYR A 450 0.67 -10.37 -12.65
CA TYR A 450 0.49 -8.94 -12.86
C TYR A 450 0.14 -8.60 -14.33
N ASP A 451 0.76 -9.27 -15.29
CA ASP A 451 0.52 -9.05 -16.71
C ASP A 451 -0.85 -9.56 -17.20
N ARG A 452 -1.60 -10.26 -16.37
CA ARG A 452 -2.90 -10.83 -16.75
C ARG A 452 -4.10 -10.20 -16.06
N TYR A 453 -3.92 -9.41 -15.03
CA TYR A 453 -5.06 -8.83 -14.30
C TYR A 453 -5.41 -7.42 -14.77
N VAL A 454 -6.72 -7.17 -14.91
CA VAL A 454 -7.32 -5.85 -15.06
C VAL A 454 -7.91 -5.47 -13.72
N GLY A 455 -7.62 -4.27 -13.23
CA GLY A 455 -8.22 -3.70 -12.04
C GLY A 455 -9.18 -2.58 -12.39
N VAL A 456 -10.32 -2.55 -11.74
CA VAL A 456 -11.24 -1.40 -11.71
C VAL A 456 -11.26 -0.89 -10.29
N GLN A 457 -10.78 0.33 -10.09
CA GLN A 457 -10.78 0.97 -8.78
C GLN A 457 -12.21 1.31 -8.37
N MET A 458 -12.54 1.01 -7.13
CA MET A 458 -13.84 1.35 -6.57
C MET A 458 -13.73 2.63 -5.74
N ASP A 459 -14.81 3.43 -5.77
CA ASP A 459 -14.96 4.62 -4.97
C ASP A 459 -16.20 4.44 -4.06
N PRO A 460 -16.09 4.66 -2.75
CA PRO A 460 -17.20 4.43 -1.83
C PRO A 460 -18.36 5.39 -2.07
N GLN A 461 -18.15 6.49 -2.78
CA GLN A 461 -19.17 7.49 -3.12
C GLN A 461 -19.75 7.32 -4.53
N TYR A 462 -19.42 6.27 -5.27
CA TYR A 462 -20.07 6.01 -6.55
C TYR A 462 -21.59 5.93 -6.41
N SER A 463 -22.30 6.64 -7.29
CA SER A 463 -23.74 6.55 -7.41
C SER A 463 -24.18 5.20 -7.99
N ASP A 464 -25.46 4.88 -7.88
CA ASP A 464 -26.04 3.69 -8.53
C ASP A 464 -25.82 3.69 -10.04
N GLN A 465 -25.84 4.86 -10.67
CA GLN A 465 -25.58 5.02 -12.10
C GLN A 465 -24.10 4.73 -12.42
N ASP A 466 -23.15 5.19 -11.60
CA ASP A 466 -21.73 4.92 -11.80
C ASP A 466 -21.43 3.42 -11.72
N VAL A 467 -22.04 2.73 -10.75
CA VAL A 467 -21.93 1.26 -10.61
C VAL A 467 -22.53 0.56 -11.84
N ALA A 468 -23.70 0.98 -12.30
CA ALA A 468 -24.34 0.43 -13.50
C ALA A 468 -23.49 0.65 -14.76
N ASP A 469 -22.91 1.83 -14.91
CA ASP A 469 -22.03 2.17 -16.04
C ASP A 469 -20.73 1.35 -16.04
N ILE A 470 -20.11 1.13 -14.87
CA ILE A 470 -18.94 0.25 -14.73
C ILE A 470 -19.30 -1.15 -15.21
N ILE A 471 -20.42 -1.72 -14.74
CA ILE A 471 -20.87 -3.05 -15.14
C ILE A 471 -21.11 -3.10 -16.66
N ALA A 472 -21.81 -2.12 -17.21
CA ALA A 472 -22.11 -2.05 -18.65
C ALA A 472 -20.84 -1.95 -19.50
N ALA A 473 -19.89 -1.10 -19.10
CA ALA A 473 -18.61 -0.93 -19.81
C ALA A 473 -17.76 -2.20 -19.79
N VAL A 474 -17.60 -2.82 -18.61
CA VAL A 474 -16.85 -4.08 -18.49
C VAL A 474 -17.51 -5.18 -19.33
N ARG A 475 -18.84 -5.34 -19.28
CA ARG A 475 -19.58 -6.31 -20.09
C ARG A 475 -19.39 -6.07 -21.59
N LYS A 476 -19.54 -4.83 -22.04
CA LYS A 476 -19.36 -4.44 -23.44
C LYS A 476 -17.96 -4.78 -23.95
N VAL A 477 -16.94 -4.38 -23.20
CA VAL A 477 -15.52 -4.66 -23.55
C VAL A 477 -15.23 -6.16 -23.51
N TYR A 478 -15.70 -6.85 -22.48
CA TYR A 478 -15.49 -8.30 -22.31
C TYR A 478 -16.09 -9.08 -23.48
N SER A 479 -17.32 -8.76 -23.86
CA SER A 479 -18.00 -9.42 -24.99
C SER A 479 -17.31 -9.12 -26.32
N GLY A 480 -16.83 -7.91 -26.54
CA GLY A 480 -16.09 -7.53 -27.77
C GLY A 480 -14.70 -8.19 -27.88
N LEU A 481 -14.12 -8.68 -26.78
CA LEU A 481 -12.80 -9.33 -26.80
C LEU A 481 -12.87 -10.85 -26.88
N ILE A 482 -14.01 -11.45 -26.52
CA ILE A 482 -14.20 -12.90 -26.48
C ILE A 482 -15.00 -13.39 -27.68
N SER A 483 -15.55 -12.45 -28.49
CA SER A 483 -16.28 -12.74 -29.74
C SER A 483 -15.38 -13.08 -30.93
#